data_4cae2e208992253a8b2c0c0630fc728d
#
_entry.id   4cae2e208992253a8b2c0c0630fc728d
#
_cell.length_a   1.000
_cell.length_b   1.000
_cell.length_c   1.000
_cell.angle_alpha   90.00
_cell.angle_beta   90.00
_cell.angle_gamma   90.00
#
_symmetry.space_group_name_H-M   'P 1'
#
loop_
_entity.id
_entity.type
_entity.pdbx_description
1 polymer ?
#
loop_
_entity_poly.entity_id
_entity_poly.type
_entity_poly.pdbx_seq_one_letter_code
_entity_poly.pdbx_strand_id
1 'polypeptide(L)'
;MADLDVTRADAVLIGGGVASATLAAMLTELEPDWKIVVLERLHTLGAESSDGWNNAGTGHSALCELNYTPQDVDGSVSPAKAISINEQFQVSRQFWAHLVENDRIGDPAAFIHSVPHMSFVHGMENVD
;
A
#
# COMPACT_ATOMS: atom_id res chain seq x y z
N MET A 1 2.66 28.94 12.46
CA MET A 1 2.15 27.65 12.96
C MET A 1 0.74 27.93 13.42
N ALA A 2 -0.26 27.43 12.73
CA ALA A 2 -1.64 27.57 13.19
C ALA A 2 -1.77 26.77 14.49
N ASP A 3 -2.31 27.43 15.52
CA ASP A 3 -2.65 26.80 16.80
C ASP A 3 -3.79 25.82 16.51
N LEU A 4 -3.45 24.55 16.29
CA LEU A 4 -4.45 23.51 16.13
C LEU A 4 -5.02 23.26 17.52
N ASP A 5 -6.21 23.81 17.78
CA ASP A 5 -7.00 23.39 18.94
C ASP A 5 -7.40 21.90 18.77
N VAL A 6 -6.54 21.02 19.25
CA VAL A 6 -6.66 19.56 19.14
C VAL A 6 -7.33 18.99 20.38
N THR A 7 -8.22 19.74 21.02
CA THR A 7 -8.92 19.27 22.21
C THR A 7 -9.90 18.13 21.92
N ARG A 8 -10.27 17.91 20.65
CA ARG A 8 -11.15 16.82 20.23
C ARG A 8 -10.88 16.42 18.78
N ALA A 9 -10.77 15.13 18.53
CA ALA A 9 -10.71 14.54 17.20
C ALA A 9 -11.66 13.33 17.14
N ASP A 10 -12.22 13.07 15.95
CA ASP A 10 -13.07 11.90 15.73
C ASP A 10 -12.21 10.66 15.42
N ALA A 11 -11.06 10.86 14.80
CA ALA A 11 -10.05 9.82 14.63
C ALA A 11 -8.63 10.38 14.85
N VAL A 12 -7.77 9.57 15.50
CA VAL A 12 -6.34 9.87 15.68
C VAL A 12 -5.53 8.71 15.12
N LEU A 13 -4.68 9.00 14.13
CA LEU A 13 -3.80 8.05 13.48
C LEU A 13 -2.36 8.28 13.97
N ILE A 14 -1.72 7.24 14.45
CA ILE A 14 -0.35 7.31 14.98
C ILE A 14 0.63 6.77 13.93
N GLY A 15 1.57 7.63 13.53
CA GLY A 15 2.49 7.42 12.43
C GLY A 15 1.93 7.93 11.10
N GLY A 16 2.76 8.60 10.32
CA GLY A 16 2.42 9.22 9.04
C GLY A 16 2.87 8.42 7.83
N GLY A 17 2.93 7.10 7.93
CA GLY A 17 3.27 6.21 6.82
C GLY A 17 2.09 5.95 5.88
N VAL A 18 2.31 5.14 4.84
CA VAL A 18 1.32 4.82 3.80
C VAL A 18 0.02 4.24 4.36
N ALA A 19 0.08 3.44 5.42
CA ALA A 19 -1.10 2.85 6.04
C ALA A 19 -2.03 3.93 6.63
N SER A 20 -1.46 4.84 7.44
CA SER A 20 -2.22 5.95 8.01
C SER A 20 -2.71 6.93 6.95
N ALA A 21 -1.89 7.23 5.95
CA ALA A 21 -2.28 8.11 4.84
C ALA A 21 -3.48 7.52 4.06
N THR A 22 -3.42 6.22 3.74
CA THR A 22 -4.53 5.53 3.06
C THR A 22 -5.78 5.51 3.92
N LEU A 23 -5.67 5.18 5.21
CA LEU A 23 -6.80 5.16 6.12
C LEU A 23 -7.40 6.56 6.31
N ALA A 24 -6.57 7.61 6.43
CA ALA A 24 -7.05 8.98 6.51
C ALA A 24 -7.84 9.37 5.25
N ALA A 25 -7.33 9.04 4.06
CA ALA A 25 -8.03 9.29 2.81
C ALA A 25 -9.37 8.55 2.75
N MET A 26 -9.42 7.27 3.12
CA MET A 26 -10.66 6.50 3.19
C MET A 26 -11.67 7.11 4.16
N LEU A 27 -11.23 7.49 5.35
CA LEU A 27 -12.10 8.12 6.35
C LEU A 27 -12.64 9.47 5.87
N THR A 28 -11.83 10.26 5.18
CA THR A 28 -12.26 11.53 4.61
C THR A 28 -13.36 11.37 3.53
N GLU A 29 -13.29 10.29 2.75
CA GLU A 29 -14.34 9.98 1.76
C GLU A 29 -15.63 9.44 2.40
N LEU A 30 -15.52 8.66 3.48
CA LEU A 30 -16.65 8.02 4.15
C LEU A 30 -17.34 8.96 5.16
N GLU A 31 -16.57 9.79 5.83
CA GLU A 31 -16.99 10.66 6.92
C GLU A 31 -16.40 12.06 6.72
N PRO A 32 -16.90 12.83 5.74
CA PRO A 32 -16.29 14.10 5.35
C PRO A 32 -16.31 15.18 6.44
N ASP A 33 -17.16 15.03 7.45
CA ASP A 33 -17.25 15.95 8.59
C ASP A 33 -16.32 15.59 9.76
N TRP A 34 -15.63 14.45 9.69
CA TRP A 34 -14.74 14.02 10.75
C TRP A 34 -13.46 14.84 10.81
N LYS A 35 -13.08 15.21 12.03
CA LYS A 35 -11.77 15.78 12.32
C LYS A 35 -10.76 14.65 12.51
N ILE A 36 -9.97 14.40 11.48
CA ILE A 36 -8.92 13.38 11.47
C ILE A 36 -7.58 14.04 11.82
N VAL A 37 -6.86 13.48 12.78
CA VAL A 37 -5.54 13.96 13.21
C VAL A 37 -4.53 12.86 12.99
N VAL A 38 -3.45 13.17 12.26
CA VAL A 38 -2.30 12.28 12.08
C VAL A 38 -1.15 12.80 12.94
N LEU A 39 -0.66 11.96 13.83
CA LEU A 39 0.50 12.25 14.68
C LEU A 39 1.73 11.55 14.11
N GLU A 40 2.72 12.34 13.68
CA GLU A 40 3.99 11.85 13.17
C GLU A 40 5.14 12.36 14.05
N ARG A 41 6.05 11.46 14.39
CA ARG A 41 7.24 11.80 15.20
C ARG A 41 8.30 12.53 14.39
N LEU A 42 8.39 12.22 13.09
CA LEU A 42 9.36 12.83 12.19
C LEU A 42 8.85 14.16 11.63
N HIS A 43 9.73 14.92 11.01
CA HIS A 43 9.41 16.24 10.47
C HIS A 43 8.56 16.20 9.19
N THR A 44 8.51 15.05 8.53
CA THR A 44 7.74 14.82 7.30
C THR A 44 7.02 13.48 7.35
N LEU A 45 5.86 13.41 6.68
CA LEU A 45 5.14 12.15 6.51
C LEU A 45 5.90 11.21 5.58
N GLY A 46 5.78 9.91 5.80
CA GLY A 46 6.38 8.89 4.95
C GLY A 46 7.91 8.78 5.01
N ALA A 47 8.56 9.45 5.94
CA ALA A 47 10.04 9.54 6.00
C ALA A 47 10.73 8.34 6.68
N GLU A 48 10.00 7.27 6.97
CA GLU A 48 10.55 6.05 7.56
C GLU A 48 10.27 4.85 6.63
N SER A 49 9.51 3.86 7.04
CA SER A 49 9.27 2.64 6.24
C SER A 49 8.56 2.88 4.90
N SER A 50 7.88 4.02 4.73
CA SER A 50 7.28 4.43 3.45
C SER A 50 8.20 5.28 2.57
N ASP A 51 9.40 5.60 3.03
CA ASP A 51 10.41 6.33 2.22
C ASP A 51 10.93 5.45 1.09
N GLY A 52 11.17 6.02 -0.08
CA GLY A 52 11.62 5.31 -1.27
C GLY A 52 12.98 4.61 -1.13
N TRP A 53 13.81 5.00 -0.15
CA TRP A 53 15.07 4.33 0.16
C TRP A 53 14.92 3.19 1.19
N ASN A 54 13.79 3.13 1.89
CA ASN A 54 13.47 2.13 2.89
C ASN A 54 12.41 1.13 2.41
N ASN A 55 11.84 1.36 1.23
CA ASN A 55 10.74 0.57 0.69
C ASN A 55 10.97 0.29 -0.80
N ALA A 56 10.80 -0.96 -1.22
CA ALA A 56 10.93 -1.34 -2.63
C ALA A 56 9.85 -0.71 -3.54
N GLY A 57 8.77 -0.19 -2.97
CA GLY A 57 7.70 0.48 -3.70
C GLY A 57 6.94 -0.42 -4.68
N THR A 58 6.98 -1.73 -4.48
CA THR A 58 6.32 -2.68 -5.37
C THR A 58 4.82 -2.73 -5.10
N GLY A 59 4.02 -2.55 -6.16
CA GLY A 59 2.62 -2.90 -6.13
C GLY A 59 2.46 -4.42 -6.13
N HIS A 60 2.03 -4.98 -5.02
CA HIS A 60 1.95 -6.42 -4.82
C HIS A 60 0.82 -7.06 -5.61
N SER A 61 1.06 -7.36 -6.90
CA SER A 61 0.15 -8.18 -7.72
C SER A 61 0.43 -9.69 -7.58
N ALA A 62 1.16 -10.10 -6.54
CA ALA A 62 1.58 -11.47 -6.22
C ALA A 62 2.59 -12.09 -7.21
N LEU A 63 3.24 -11.29 -8.04
CA LEU A 63 4.23 -11.77 -9.02
C LEU A 63 5.67 -11.55 -8.58
N CYS A 64 5.90 -10.80 -7.50
CA CYS A 64 7.24 -10.38 -7.09
C CYS A 64 7.89 -11.26 -6.03
N GLU A 65 7.15 -12.21 -5.42
CA GLU A 65 7.66 -13.07 -4.36
C GLU A 65 7.24 -14.53 -4.55
N LEU A 66 8.22 -15.42 -4.57
CA LEU A 66 7.97 -16.87 -4.73
C LEU A 66 7.36 -17.52 -3.48
N ASN A 67 7.52 -16.90 -2.31
CA ASN A 67 6.99 -17.40 -1.04
C ASN A 67 5.46 -17.35 -0.91
N TYR A 68 4.76 -16.80 -1.89
CA TYR A 68 3.30 -16.82 -1.94
C TYR A 68 2.73 -18.16 -2.42
N THR A 69 3.56 -18.97 -3.05
CA THR A 69 3.19 -20.28 -3.60
C THR A 69 4.21 -21.34 -3.17
N PRO A 70 4.38 -21.59 -1.85
CA PRO A 70 5.27 -22.64 -1.39
C PRO A 70 4.76 -23.99 -1.83
N GLN A 71 5.69 -24.92 -2.10
CA GLN A 71 5.37 -26.31 -2.36
C GLN A 71 5.03 -27.01 -1.05
N ASP A 72 3.90 -27.71 -1.02
CA ASP A 72 3.48 -28.55 0.10
C ASP A 72 4.24 -29.88 0.15
N VAL A 73 4.12 -30.60 1.26
CA VAL A 73 4.84 -31.87 1.50
C VAL A 73 4.49 -32.95 0.47
N ASP A 74 3.30 -32.90 -0.11
CA ASP A 74 2.83 -33.81 -1.15
C ASP A 74 3.25 -33.39 -2.57
N GLY A 75 4.01 -32.31 -2.69
CA GLY A 75 4.47 -31.75 -3.96
C GLY A 75 3.48 -30.82 -4.64
N SER A 76 2.28 -30.62 -4.09
CA SER A 76 1.31 -29.67 -4.62
C SER A 76 1.71 -28.22 -4.33
N VAL A 77 1.19 -27.29 -5.14
CA VAL A 77 1.38 -25.84 -4.96
C VAL A 77 0.04 -25.14 -4.94
N SER A 78 -0.31 -24.53 -3.82
CA SER A 78 -1.55 -23.78 -3.71
C SER A 78 -1.37 -22.32 -4.16
N PRO A 79 -2.12 -21.83 -5.15
CA PRO A 79 -2.09 -20.42 -5.56
C PRO A 79 -2.96 -19.50 -4.69
N ALA A 80 -3.67 -20.03 -3.69
CA ALA A 80 -4.68 -19.29 -2.94
C ALA A 80 -4.16 -17.99 -2.32
N LYS A 81 -2.97 -18.01 -1.71
CA LYS A 81 -2.34 -16.82 -1.13
C LYS A 81 -1.99 -15.78 -2.20
N ALA A 82 -1.44 -16.21 -3.32
CA ALA A 82 -1.10 -15.33 -4.44
C ALA A 82 -2.35 -14.66 -5.03
N ILE A 83 -3.44 -15.43 -5.20
CA ILE A 83 -4.73 -14.90 -5.67
C ILE A 83 -5.25 -13.84 -4.71
N SER A 84 -5.29 -14.13 -3.40
CA SER A 84 -5.77 -13.18 -2.40
C SER A 84 -4.96 -11.88 -2.37
N ILE A 85 -3.64 -11.95 -2.49
CA ILE A 85 -2.77 -10.77 -2.55
C ILE A 85 -3.04 -9.96 -3.83
N ASN A 86 -3.22 -10.63 -4.96
CA ASN A 86 -3.57 -9.96 -6.21
C ASN A 86 -4.92 -9.22 -6.09
N GLU A 87 -5.94 -9.87 -5.53
CA GLU A 87 -7.25 -9.26 -5.31
C GLU A 87 -7.16 -8.01 -4.44
N GLN A 88 -6.41 -8.05 -3.33
CA GLN A 88 -6.18 -6.89 -2.47
C GLN A 88 -5.48 -5.75 -3.22
N PHE A 89 -4.52 -6.06 -4.07
CA PHE A 89 -3.87 -5.05 -4.91
C PHE A 89 -4.83 -4.43 -5.92
N GLN A 90 -5.73 -5.23 -6.54
CA GLN A 90 -6.74 -4.68 -7.45
C GLN A 90 -7.74 -3.76 -6.73
N VAL A 91 -8.12 -4.08 -5.49
CA VAL A 91 -8.95 -3.18 -4.65
C VAL A 91 -8.21 -1.87 -4.37
N SER A 92 -6.93 -1.93 -4.04
CA SER A 92 -6.11 -0.72 -3.84
C SER A 92 -6.08 0.16 -5.11
N ARG A 93 -5.93 -0.45 -6.29
CA ARG A 93 -5.97 0.28 -7.57
C ARG A 93 -7.33 0.94 -7.83
N GLN A 94 -8.42 0.28 -7.50
CA GLN A 94 -9.76 0.86 -7.62
C GLN A 94 -9.91 2.08 -6.71
N PHE A 95 -9.42 2.01 -5.48
CA PHE A 95 -9.43 3.14 -4.56
C PHE A 95 -8.59 4.31 -5.09
N TRP A 96 -7.39 4.06 -5.60
CA TRP A 96 -6.58 5.12 -6.22
C TRP A 96 -7.25 5.73 -7.45
N ALA A 97 -7.89 4.93 -8.30
CA ALA A 97 -8.66 5.43 -9.44
C ALA A 97 -9.79 6.36 -8.97
N HIS A 98 -10.55 5.96 -7.94
CA HIS A 98 -11.58 6.79 -7.32
C HIS A 98 -11.01 8.13 -6.81
N LEU A 99 -9.86 8.13 -6.13
CA LEU A 99 -9.23 9.36 -5.65
C LEU A 99 -8.78 10.27 -6.79
N VAL A 100 -8.26 9.71 -7.90
CA VAL A 100 -7.89 10.48 -9.10
C VAL A 100 -9.14 11.07 -9.78
N GLU A 101 -10.18 10.27 -9.98
CA GLU A 101 -11.44 10.70 -10.62
C GLU A 101 -12.16 11.82 -9.85
N ASN A 102 -11.92 11.91 -8.55
CA ASN A 102 -12.50 12.94 -7.67
C ASN A 102 -11.50 14.06 -7.32
N ASP A 103 -10.40 14.20 -8.05
CA ASP A 103 -9.38 15.25 -7.87
C ASP A 103 -8.76 15.27 -6.45
N ARG A 104 -8.76 14.13 -5.74
CA ARG A 104 -8.16 14.00 -4.41
C ARG A 104 -6.66 13.78 -4.45
N ILE A 105 -6.17 13.11 -5.48
CA ILE A 105 -4.75 12.94 -5.78
C ILE A 105 -4.50 13.30 -7.24
N GLY A 106 -3.26 13.67 -7.53
CA GLY A 106 -2.88 14.11 -8.87
C GLY A 106 -2.70 12.98 -9.88
N ASP A 107 -1.91 13.27 -10.91
CA ASP A 107 -1.63 12.35 -12.02
C ASP A 107 -1.13 10.98 -11.50
N PRO A 108 -1.80 9.88 -11.84
CA PRO A 108 -1.37 8.54 -11.44
C PRO A 108 0.05 8.20 -11.91
N ALA A 109 0.55 8.78 -12.99
CA ALA A 109 1.92 8.62 -13.43
C ALA A 109 2.97 9.20 -12.45
N ALA A 110 2.55 9.98 -11.44
CA ALA A 110 3.45 10.47 -10.40
C ALA A 110 3.70 9.47 -9.27
N PHE A 111 2.87 8.43 -9.12
CA PHE A 111 2.97 7.49 -7.98
C PHE A 111 2.84 6.01 -8.34
N ILE A 112 2.37 5.65 -9.55
CA ILE A 112 2.28 4.25 -9.99
C ILE A 112 2.84 4.10 -11.40
N HIS A 113 3.79 3.20 -11.56
CA HIS A 113 4.47 2.96 -12.83
C HIS A 113 4.40 1.49 -13.20
N SER A 114 4.15 1.20 -14.48
CA SER A 114 4.35 -0.13 -15.02
C SER A 114 5.85 -0.33 -15.31
N VAL A 115 6.42 -1.35 -14.70
CA VAL A 115 7.83 -1.71 -14.91
C VAL A 115 7.93 -3.15 -15.40
N PRO A 116 8.98 -3.50 -16.18
CA PRO A 116 9.23 -4.87 -16.58
C PRO A 116 9.41 -5.76 -15.34
N HIS A 117 8.71 -6.89 -15.33
CA HIS A 117 8.92 -7.90 -14.30
C HIS A 117 10.08 -8.81 -14.66
N MET A 118 10.94 -9.09 -13.68
CA MET A 118 12.03 -10.05 -13.82
C MET A 118 12.13 -10.88 -12.55
N SER A 119 12.15 -12.19 -12.70
CA SER A 119 12.47 -13.13 -11.63
C SER A 119 13.65 -13.99 -12.07
N PHE A 120 14.49 -14.39 -11.12
CA PHE A 120 15.49 -15.42 -11.35
C PHE A 120 15.34 -16.50 -10.29
N VAL A 121 15.67 -17.72 -10.66
CA VAL A 121 15.64 -18.88 -9.77
C VAL A 121 17.01 -19.54 -9.77
N HIS A 122 17.35 -20.21 -8.69
CA HIS A 122 18.59 -20.97 -8.54
C HIS A 122 18.28 -22.47 -8.42
N GLY A 123 19.01 -23.29 -9.17
CA GLY A 123 18.79 -24.73 -9.23
C GLY A 123 17.85 -25.16 -10.33
N MET A 124 18.12 -26.34 -10.92
CA MET A 124 17.29 -26.87 -12.01
C MET A 124 15.88 -27.25 -11.55
N GLU A 125 15.75 -27.63 -10.29
CA GLU A 125 14.48 -27.96 -9.64
C GLU A 125 13.48 -26.80 -9.56
N ASN A 126 13.94 -25.59 -9.81
CA ASN A 126 13.09 -24.39 -9.84
C ASN A 126 12.80 -23.87 -11.26
N VAL A 127 13.22 -24.61 -12.29
CA VAL A 127 13.05 -24.22 -13.71
C VAL A 127 11.93 -25.02 -14.37
N ASP A 128 11.60 -26.20 -13.88
CA ASP A 128 10.55 -27.10 -14.35
C ASP A 128 9.22 -26.76 -13.69
#